data_0b53188738e8df44ca8de8c503811708
#
_entry.id   0b53188738e8df44ca8de8c503811708
#
_cell.length_a   1.000
_cell.length_b   1.000
_cell.length_c   1.000
_cell.angle_alpha   90.00
_cell.angle_beta   90.00
_cell.angle_gamma   90.00
#
_symmetry.space_group_name_H-M   'P 1'
#
loop_
_entity.id
_entity.type
_entity.pdbx_description
1 polymer ?
#
loop_
_entity_poly.entity_id
_entity_poly.type
_entity_poly.pdbx_seq_one_letter_code
_entity_poly.pdbx_strand_id
1 'polypeptide(L)'
;MKPVHAPDAPSRRRFLKQAGFLSMAFAIPLGEGLAQSATAPRPQLPGDLQQHRRLSAWIRILSAEQAVELLVGKVELGQGILTAVVQICADELDVDIGRVKVISGDTALVPNEGVTAGSFSMPNCATAVQQAAAEVRAVLLDLAAQRLSRPAASMRVEDGRIVSGDGTSTSYWELLVGQALDREATGQVKPKPASQHRYIGRSVPRLDIAPKVLGQAIFVQELRPQGLVPGCIVRPPT
;
A
#
# COMPACT_ATOMS: atom_id res chain seq x y z
N MET A 1 42.70 54.55 35.99
CA MET A 1 42.12 53.28 35.49
C MET A 1 41.02 53.63 34.49
N LYS A 2 41.22 53.37 33.21
CA LYS A 2 40.18 53.56 32.16
C LYS A 2 39.35 52.28 32.08
N PRO A 3 38.01 52.34 31.94
CA PRO A 3 37.20 51.19 31.80
C PRO A 3 37.40 50.53 30.41
N VAL A 4 37.59 49.22 30.42
CA VAL A 4 37.65 48.36 29.22
C VAL A 4 36.26 48.21 28.64
N HIS A 5 36.05 48.72 27.43
CA HIS A 5 34.80 48.53 26.67
C HIS A 5 34.71 47.09 26.17
N ALA A 6 33.65 46.37 26.58
CA ALA A 6 33.33 45.07 26.01
C ALA A 6 32.78 45.23 24.57
N PRO A 7 33.14 44.39 23.63
CA PRO A 7 32.64 44.49 22.25
C PRO A 7 31.14 44.15 22.19
N ASP A 8 30.38 44.99 21.50
CA ASP A 8 28.94 44.83 21.26
C ASP A 8 28.66 43.51 20.56
N ALA A 9 27.79 42.67 21.16
CA ALA A 9 27.29 41.45 20.57
C ALA A 9 26.50 41.77 19.30
N PRO A 10 26.75 41.08 18.13
CA PRO A 10 26.04 41.33 16.89
C PRO A 10 24.55 41.05 17.03
N SER A 11 23.70 42.04 16.68
CA SER A 11 22.25 41.90 16.78
C SER A 11 21.75 40.76 15.87
N ARG A 12 20.73 40.00 16.32
CA ARG A 12 20.09 38.88 15.58
C ARG A 12 19.72 39.29 14.15
N ARG A 13 19.37 40.54 13.93
CA ARG A 13 19.01 41.08 12.62
C ARG A 13 20.21 41.17 11.67
N ARG A 14 21.42 41.39 12.19
CA ARG A 14 22.67 41.46 11.44
C ARG A 14 23.14 40.06 11.06
N PHE A 15 22.97 39.07 11.92
CA PHE A 15 23.25 37.66 11.70
C PHE A 15 22.36 37.09 10.58
N LEU A 16 21.04 37.36 10.62
CA LEU A 16 20.11 36.89 9.58
C LEU A 16 20.37 37.48 8.21
N LYS A 17 20.80 38.74 8.15
CA LYS A 17 21.21 39.35 6.87
C LYS A 17 22.47 38.72 6.31
N GLN A 18 23.44 38.32 7.12
CA GLN A 18 24.65 37.63 6.69
C GLN A 18 24.41 36.17 6.31
N ALA A 19 23.54 35.48 7.01
CA ALA A 19 23.12 34.10 6.66
C ALA A 19 22.38 34.05 5.31
N GLY A 20 21.52 35.03 5.01
CA GLY A 20 20.88 35.15 3.70
C GLY A 20 21.87 35.37 2.52
N PHE A 21 22.98 36.04 2.76
CA PHE A 21 24.01 36.26 1.72
C PHE A 21 24.82 34.97 1.45
N LEU A 22 25.07 34.16 2.47
CA LEU A 22 25.74 32.86 2.31
C LEU A 22 24.94 31.87 1.50
N SER A 23 23.60 31.86 1.64
CA SER A 23 22.69 30.97 0.91
C SER A 23 22.61 31.29 -0.58
N MET A 24 22.85 32.55 -1.00
CA MET A 24 22.86 32.92 -2.42
C MET A 24 24.18 32.60 -3.12
N ALA A 25 25.30 32.46 -2.41
CA ALA A 25 26.60 32.14 -3.00
C ALA A 25 26.69 30.66 -3.47
N PHE A 26 25.86 29.77 -2.97
CA PHE A 26 25.81 28.34 -3.38
C PHE A 26 24.87 28.06 -4.57
N ALA A 27 24.16 29.06 -5.06
CA ALA A 27 23.19 28.92 -6.16
C ALA A 27 23.74 29.35 -7.53
N ILE A 28 25.05 29.57 -7.66
CA ILE A 28 25.66 29.89 -8.97
C ILE A 28 26.00 28.56 -9.65
N PRO A 29 25.38 28.22 -10.77
CA PRO A 29 25.74 27.02 -11.53
C PRO A 29 27.11 27.25 -12.19
N LEU A 30 28.14 26.58 -11.72
CA LEU A 30 29.41 26.47 -12.39
C LEU A 30 29.30 25.42 -13.50
N GLY A 31 29.29 25.89 -14.74
CA GLY A 31 29.74 25.14 -15.89
C GLY A 31 28.70 24.24 -16.58
N GLU A 32 28.48 24.60 -17.81
CA GLU A 32 27.95 23.74 -18.86
C GLU A 32 28.71 22.42 -18.92
N GLY A 33 27.98 21.33 -18.93
CA GLY A 33 28.53 20.06 -19.36
C GLY A 33 28.30 18.85 -18.46
N LEU A 34 27.10 18.55 -18.15
CA LEU A 34 26.56 17.20 -18.01
C LEU A 34 25.03 17.36 -18.10
N ALA A 35 24.50 17.24 -19.30
CA ALA A 35 23.09 16.98 -19.50
C ALA A 35 22.83 15.59 -18.94
N GLN A 36 22.66 15.49 -17.61
CA GLN A 36 21.91 14.41 -17.03
C GLN A 36 20.52 14.49 -17.65
N SER A 37 20.20 13.51 -18.47
CA SER A 37 18.82 13.30 -18.92
C SER A 37 17.96 13.39 -17.67
N ALA A 38 17.27 14.51 -17.49
CA ALA A 38 16.31 14.69 -16.44
C ALA A 38 15.20 13.68 -16.70
N THR A 39 15.35 12.50 -16.13
CA THR A 39 14.25 11.52 -16.04
C THR A 39 13.12 12.29 -15.39
N ALA A 40 12.00 12.46 -16.08
CA ALA A 40 10.85 13.16 -15.54
C ALA A 40 10.58 12.66 -14.10
N PRO A 41 10.33 13.55 -13.15
CA PRO A 41 10.16 13.15 -11.76
C PRO A 41 9.07 12.10 -11.70
N ARG A 42 9.41 10.91 -11.18
CA ARG A 42 8.44 9.83 -11.03
C ARG A 42 7.31 10.33 -10.12
N PRO A 43 6.04 10.10 -10.48
CA PRO A 43 4.92 10.52 -9.65
C PRO A 43 5.08 9.94 -8.25
N GLN A 44 4.77 10.75 -7.24
CA GLN A 44 4.75 10.30 -5.86
C GLN A 44 3.53 9.40 -5.64
N LEU A 45 3.77 8.23 -5.06
CA LEU A 45 2.74 7.26 -4.71
C LEU A 45 2.49 7.28 -3.20
N PRO A 46 1.27 7.01 -2.75
CA PRO A 46 0.96 7.04 -1.32
C PRO A 46 1.58 5.86 -0.57
N GLY A 47 1.97 6.12 0.67
CA GLY A 47 2.44 5.11 1.60
C GLY A 47 3.58 4.24 1.07
N ASP A 48 3.52 2.97 1.42
CA ASP A 48 4.56 2.01 1.07
C ASP A 48 4.53 1.60 -0.43
N LEU A 49 3.48 1.98 -1.18
CA LEU A 49 3.43 1.81 -2.64
C LEU A 49 4.56 2.58 -3.35
N GLN A 50 5.06 3.64 -2.75
CA GLN A 50 6.20 4.39 -3.27
C GLN A 50 7.47 3.53 -3.39
N GLN A 51 7.68 2.61 -2.47
CA GLN A 51 8.82 1.72 -2.42
C GLN A 51 8.58 0.43 -3.23
N HIS A 52 7.35 -0.06 -3.26
CA HIS A 52 6.93 -1.30 -3.90
C HIS A 52 5.90 -1.01 -5.00
N ARG A 53 6.35 -0.43 -6.12
CA ARG A 53 5.49 0.13 -7.16
C ARG A 53 4.74 -0.90 -8.02
N ARG A 54 5.21 -2.16 -8.06
CA ARG A 54 4.56 -3.22 -8.85
C ARG A 54 3.21 -3.61 -8.26
N LEU A 55 2.17 -3.55 -9.07
CA LEU A 55 0.80 -3.90 -8.65
C LEU A 55 0.70 -5.37 -8.21
N SER A 56 1.41 -6.28 -8.90
CA SER A 56 1.47 -7.70 -8.56
C SER A 56 2.13 -8.01 -7.21
N ALA A 57 2.86 -7.06 -6.62
CA ALA A 57 3.39 -7.20 -5.27
C ALA A 57 2.32 -7.02 -4.18
N TRP A 58 1.18 -6.40 -4.52
CA TRP A 58 0.08 -6.10 -3.61
C TRP A 58 -1.17 -6.93 -3.91
N ILE A 59 -1.48 -7.13 -5.19
CA ILE A 59 -2.74 -7.73 -5.61
C ILE A 59 -2.48 -8.74 -6.72
N ARG A 60 -3.01 -9.95 -6.53
CA ARG A 60 -3.04 -11.01 -7.55
C ARG A 60 -4.47 -11.47 -7.77
N ILE A 61 -4.81 -11.70 -9.02
CA ILE A 61 -6.12 -12.23 -9.40
C ILE A 61 -5.99 -13.74 -9.60
N LEU A 62 -6.69 -14.50 -8.78
CA LEU A 62 -6.69 -15.95 -8.82
C LEU A 62 -7.85 -16.42 -9.68
N SER A 63 -7.59 -16.57 -10.99
CA SER A 63 -8.63 -16.88 -11.99
C SER A 63 -9.39 -18.19 -11.70
N ALA A 64 -8.69 -19.25 -11.33
CA ALA A 64 -9.30 -20.56 -11.04
C ALA A 64 -10.21 -20.53 -9.79
N GLU A 65 -9.87 -19.71 -8.80
CA GLU A 65 -10.58 -19.62 -7.53
C GLU A 65 -11.61 -18.49 -7.53
N GLN A 66 -11.62 -17.67 -8.57
CA GLN A 66 -12.40 -16.43 -8.66
C GLN A 66 -12.23 -15.56 -7.42
N ALA A 67 -10.98 -15.41 -6.98
CA ALA A 67 -10.61 -14.70 -5.77
C ALA A 67 -9.51 -13.68 -6.04
N VAL A 68 -9.36 -12.74 -5.12
CA VAL A 68 -8.29 -11.75 -5.09
C VAL A 68 -7.37 -12.10 -3.94
N GLU A 69 -6.08 -12.24 -4.21
CA GLU A 69 -5.07 -12.37 -3.18
C GLU A 69 -4.49 -10.99 -2.90
N LEU A 70 -4.64 -10.52 -1.66
CA LEU A 70 -4.11 -9.26 -1.16
C LEU A 70 -2.87 -9.52 -0.32
N LEU A 71 -1.75 -8.91 -0.69
CA LEU A 71 -0.44 -9.12 -0.08
C LEU A 71 -0.06 -7.89 0.75
N VAL A 72 0.14 -8.05 2.05
CA VAL A 72 0.47 -6.95 2.96
C VAL A 72 1.58 -7.34 3.93
N GLY A 73 2.57 -6.48 4.11
CA GLY A 73 3.68 -6.70 5.05
C GLY A 73 3.30 -6.40 6.51
N LYS A 74 2.22 -5.62 6.75
CA LYS A 74 1.72 -5.34 8.10
C LYS A 74 1.00 -6.53 8.67
N VAL A 75 1.23 -6.81 9.96
CA VAL A 75 0.69 -7.98 10.65
C VAL A 75 -0.41 -7.61 11.64
N GLU A 76 -1.27 -8.58 11.92
CA GLU A 76 -2.33 -8.46 12.92
C GLU A 76 -1.78 -8.62 14.33
N LEU A 77 -1.89 -7.57 15.13
CA LEU A 77 -1.49 -7.52 16.53
C LEU A 77 -2.70 -7.37 17.48
N GLY A 78 -3.90 -7.54 16.94
CA GLY A 78 -5.18 -7.31 17.66
C GLY A 78 -5.87 -6.01 17.25
N GLN A 79 -5.22 -5.15 16.42
CA GLN A 79 -5.75 -3.86 15.99
C GLN A 79 -6.76 -3.95 14.84
N GLY A 80 -6.92 -5.10 14.17
CA GLY A 80 -7.90 -5.32 13.10
C GLY A 80 -7.45 -4.82 11.73
N ILE A 81 -6.15 -4.63 11.49
CA ILE A 81 -5.63 -4.11 10.23
C ILE A 81 -5.98 -4.99 9.02
N LEU A 82 -5.92 -6.31 9.16
CA LEU A 82 -6.19 -7.22 8.05
C LEU A 82 -7.64 -7.08 7.57
N THR A 83 -8.59 -6.93 8.49
CA THR A 83 -9.98 -6.67 8.12
C THR A 83 -10.13 -5.34 7.40
N ALA A 84 -9.46 -4.29 7.88
CA ALA A 84 -9.52 -2.95 7.27
C ALA A 84 -8.97 -2.94 5.84
N VAL A 85 -7.82 -3.56 5.58
CA VAL A 85 -7.24 -3.58 4.22
C VAL A 85 -8.07 -4.45 3.26
N VAL A 86 -8.72 -5.50 3.75
CA VAL A 86 -9.65 -6.32 2.96
C VAL A 86 -10.89 -5.52 2.57
N GLN A 87 -11.47 -4.72 3.48
CA GLN A 87 -12.57 -3.80 3.16
C GLN A 87 -12.18 -2.82 2.05
N ILE A 88 -10.99 -2.21 2.15
CA ILE A 88 -10.47 -1.26 1.17
C ILE A 88 -10.29 -1.92 -0.20
N CYS A 89 -9.65 -3.08 -0.23
CA CYS A 89 -9.42 -3.84 -1.46
C CYS A 89 -10.72 -4.24 -2.14
N ALA A 90 -11.69 -4.75 -1.36
CA ALA A 90 -12.99 -5.17 -1.87
C ALA A 90 -13.79 -4.00 -2.45
N ASP A 91 -13.78 -2.84 -1.78
CA ASP A 91 -14.44 -1.63 -2.26
C ASP A 91 -13.82 -1.10 -3.56
N GLU A 92 -12.50 -0.98 -3.61
CA GLU A 92 -11.82 -0.44 -4.81
C GLU A 92 -11.98 -1.37 -6.03
N LEU A 93 -11.95 -2.69 -5.83
CA LEU A 93 -12.09 -3.68 -6.90
C LEU A 93 -13.53 -4.03 -7.26
N ASP A 94 -14.53 -3.55 -6.54
CA ASP A 94 -15.94 -3.96 -6.71
C ASP A 94 -16.14 -5.48 -6.63
N VAL A 95 -15.49 -6.12 -5.67
CA VAL A 95 -15.67 -7.56 -5.40
C VAL A 95 -16.36 -7.78 -4.05
N ASP A 96 -16.97 -8.95 -3.88
CA ASP A 96 -17.45 -9.34 -2.55
C ASP A 96 -16.26 -9.49 -1.60
N ILE A 97 -16.43 -9.06 -0.35
CA ILE A 97 -15.38 -9.09 0.67
C ILE A 97 -14.86 -10.53 0.91
N GLY A 98 -15.73 -11.53 0.78
CA GLY A 98 -15.38 -12.95 0.90
C GLY A 98 -14.48 -13.46 -0.21
N ARG A 99 -14.36 -12.73 -1.34
CA ARG A 99 -13.41 -13.08 -2.41
C ARG A 99 -11.99 -12.60 -2.15
N VAL A 100 -11.77 -11.73 -1.18
CA VAL A 100 -10.44 -11.18 -0.88
C VAL A 100 -9.74 -12.05 0.18
N LYS A 101 -8.69 -12.74 -0.24
CA LYS A 101 -7.81 -13.55 0.62
C LYS A 101 -6.58 -12.73 0.95
N VAL A 102 -6.37 -12.39 2.21
CA VAL A 102 -5.20 -11.63 2.64
C VAL A 102 -4.08 -12.56 3.09
N ILE A 103 -2.88 -12.34 2.53
CA ILE A 103 -1.61 -12.91 3.01
C ILE A 103 -0.85 -11.79 3.71
N SER A 104 -0.41 -12.05 4.93
CA SER A 104 0.23 -11.06 5.78
C SER A 104 1.49 -11.61 6.45
N GLY A 105 2.53 -10.78 6.50
CA GLY A 105 3.74 -11.07 7.28
C GLY A 105 4.62 -12.19 6.73
N ASP A 106 4.33 -12.74 5.57
CA ASP A 106 5.20 -13.71 4.89
C ASP A 106 6.28 -12.95 4.09
N THR A 107 7.49 -12.95 4.61
CA THR A 107 8.62 -12.18 4.03
C THR A 107 9.06 -12.66 2.64
N ALA A 108 8.61 -13.84 2.20
CA ALA A 108 8.87 -14.35 0.87
C ALA A 108 7.83 -13.86 -0.16
N LEU A 109 6.64 -13.51 0.27
CA LEU A 109 5.49 -13.25 -0.61
C LEU A 109 5.04 -11.78 -0.62
N VAL A 110 5.13 -11.09 0.52
CA VAL A 110 4.56 -9.75 0.70
C VAL A 110 5.59 -8.64 0.55
N PRO A 111 5.19 -7.41 0.23
CA PRO A 111 6.11 -6.27 0.18
C PRO A 111 6.71 -6.00 1.56
N ASN A 112 7.98 -5.59 1.59
CA ASN A 112 8.64 -5.19 2.83
C ASN A 112 8.15 -3.81 3.26
N GLU A 113 7.14 -3.78 4.11
CA GLU A 113 6.56 -2.55 4.68
C GLU A 113 7.19 -2.19 6.06
N GLY A 114 8.32 -2.81 6.42
CA GLY A 114 8.97 -2.62 7.71
C GLY A 114 8.13 -3.14 8.88
N VAL A 115 8.39 -2.60 10.08
CA VAL A 115 7.72 -3.05 11.31
C VAL A 115 6.26 -2.60 11.39
N THR A 116 5.43 -3.40 12.03
CA THR A 116 4.06 -3.03 12.38
C THR A 116 4.05 -2.30 13.71
N ALA A 117 4.29 -0.99 13.67
CA ALA A 117 4.37 -0.11 14.84
C ALA A 117 4.01 1.32 14.46
N GLY A 118 4.00 2.25 15.43
CA GLY A 118 3.92 3.69 15.20
C GLY A 118 2.62 4.19 14.55
N SER A 119 1.56 3.39 14.55
CA SER A 119 0.28 3.68 13.89
C SER A 119 0.39 3.87 12.36
N PHE A 120 1.43 3.32 11.74
CA PHE A 120 1.68 3.48 10.31
C PHE A 120 0.85 2.53 9.42
N SER A 121 0.15 1.55 9.97
CA SER A 121 -0.60 0.58 9.15
C SER A 121 -1.67 1.25 8.28
N MET A 122 -2.45 2.20 8.80
CA MET A 122 -3.44 2.91 7.97
C MET A 122 -2.80 3.93 7.02
N PRO A 123 -1.94 4.87 7.46
CA PRO A 123 -1.40 5.89 6.57
C PRO A 123 -0.43 5.33 5.52
N ASN A 124 0.26 4.21 5.77
CA ASN A 124 1.22 3.66 4.84
C ASN A 124 0.67 2.47 4.05
N CYS A 125 0.30 1.37 4.74
CA CYS A 125 -0.17 0.15 4.08
C CYS A 125 -1.56 0.33 3.47
N ALA A 126 -2.54 0.83 4.23
CA ALA A 126 -3.91 0.93 3.73
C ALA A 126 -4.05 1.92 2.55
N THR A 127 -3.32 3.05 2.57
CA THR A 127 -3.30 3.98 1.44
C THR A 127 -2.60 3.37 0.22
N ALA A 128 -1.56 2.56 0.43
CA ALA A 128 -0.89 1.83 -0.64
C ALA A 128 -1.84 0.80 -1.29
N VAL A 129 -2.55 0.02 -0.46
CA VAL A 129 -3.56 -0.95 -0.92
C VAL A 129 -4.68 -0.24 -1.70
N GLN A 130 -5.18 0.88 -1.18
CA GLN A 130 -6.23 1.64 -1.86
C GLN A 130 -5.80 2.09 -3.25
N GLN A 131 -4.64 2.71 -3.36
CA GLN A 131 -4.12 3.16 -4.65
C GLN A 131 -3.82 2.00 -5.59
N ALA A 132 -3.19 0.92 -5.09
CA ALA A 132 -2.90 -0.26 -5.90
C ALA A 132 -4.18 -0.91 -6.44
N ALA A 133 -5.21 -1.06 -5.61
CA ALA A 133 -6.49 -1.63 -6.01
C ALA A 133 -7.23 -0.77 -7.04
N ALA A 134 -7.21 0.55 -6.87
CA ALA A 134 -7.78 1.48 -7.84
C ALA A 134 -7.09 1.35 -9.21
N GLU A 135 -5.76 1.25 -9.23
CA GLU A 135 -5.01 1.07 -10.47
C GLU A 135 -5.20 -0.31 -11.10
N VAL A 136 -5.25 -1.38 -10.29
CA VAL A 136 -5.60 -2.72 -10.78
C VAL A 136 -6.98 -2.71 -11.43
N ARG A 137 -7.98 -2.09 -10.80
CA ARG A 137 -9.31 -1.93 -11.37
C ARG A 137 -9.28 -1.21 -12.72
N ALA A 138 -8.54 -0.11 -12.83
CA ALA A 138 -8.41 0.63 -14.08
C ALA A 138 -7.78 -0.22 -15.19
N VAL A 139 -6.71 -0.95 -14.89
CA VAL A 139 -6.06 -1.87 -15.84
C VAL A 139 -7.03 -2.96 -16.30
N LEU A 140 -7.82 -3.53 -15.39
CA LEU A 140 -8.81 -4.58 -15.74
C LEU A 140 -9.94 -4.03 -16.61
N LEU A 141 -10.39 -2.78 -16.37
CA LEU A 141 -11.36 -2.12 -17.22
C LEU A 141 -10.79 -1.83 -18.62
N ASP A 142 -9.53 -1.43 -18.73
CA ASP A 142 -8.87 -1.22 -20.01
C ASP A 142 -8.72 -2.53 -20.80
N LEU A 143 -8.36 -3.63 -20.14
CA LEU A 143 -8.31 -4.95 -20.75
C LEU A 143 -9.70 -5.42 -21.23
N ALA A 144 -10.73 -5.16 -20.42
CA ALA A 144 -12.11 -5.45 -20.81
C ALA A 144 -12.55 -4.60 -22.00
N ALA A 145 -12.18 -3.32 -22.04
CA ALA A 145 -12.47 -2.43 -23.14
C ALA A 145 -11.87 -2.93 -24.47
N GLN A 146 -10.64 -3.40 -24.42
CA GLN A 146 -9.98 -4.01 -25.57
C GLN A 146 -10.67 -5.33 -26.00
N ARG A 147 -10.95 -6.22 -25.04
CA ARG A 147 -11.58 -7.52 -25.31
C ARG A 147 -13.00 -7.40 -25.87
N LEU A 148 -13.80 -6.48 -25.34
CA LEU A 148 -15.19 -6.29 -25.74
C LEU A 148 -15.36 -5.26 -26.85
N SER A 149 -14.28 -4.57 -27.26
CA SER A 149 -14.31 -3.46 -28.22
C SER A 149 -15.33 -2.38 -27.82
N ARG A 150 -15.33 -1.98 -26.55
CA ARG A 150 -16.23 -0.99 -25.94
C ARG A 150 -15.46 -0.01 -25.07
N PRO A 151 -15.89 1.24 -24.92
CA PRO A 151 -15.24 2.20 -24.05
C PRO A 151 -15.30 1.77 -22.58
N ALA A 152 -14.17 1.84 -21.86
CA ALA A 152 -14.10 1.53 -20.44
C ALA A 152 -15.09 2.39 -19.60
N ALA A 153 -15.33 3.65 -20.01
CA ALA A 153 -16.27 4.55 -19.34
C ALA A 153 -17.74 4.08 -19.38
N SER A 154 -18.10 3.19 -20.30
CA SER A 154 -19.45 2.60 -20.39
C SER A 154 -19.60 1.33 -19.56
N MET A 155 -18.57 0.92 -18.86
CA MET A 155 -18.54 -0.34 -18.12
C MET A 155 -18.76 -0.11 -16.62
N ARG A 156 -19.45 -1.04 -15.99
CA ARG A 156 -19.58 -1.15 -14.54
C ARG A 156 -19.06 -2.50 -14.07
N VAL A 157 -18.62 -2.56 -12.85
CA VAL A 157 -18.14 -3.78 -12.22
C VAL A 157 -19.12 -4.21 -11.13
N GLU A 158 -19.49 -5.48 -11.12
CA GLU A 158 -20.35 -6.10 -10.14
C GLU A 158 -19.72 -7.43 -9.73
N ASP A 159 -19.19 -7.51 -8.53
CA ASP A 159 -18.50 -8.68 -7.97
C ASP A 159 -17.44 -9.29 -8.91
N GLY A 160 -16.57 -8.42 -9.46
CA GLY A 160 -15.50 -8.81 -10.39
C GLY A 160 -15.97 -9.12 -11.82
N ARG A 161 -17.28 -9.05 -12.09
CA ARG A 161 -17.85 -9.11 -13.43
C ARG A 161 -17.94 -7.71 -14.02
N ILE A 162 -17.39 -7.54 -15.20
CA ILE A 162 -17.42 -6.28 -15.96
C ILE A 162 -18.55 -6.36 -16.98
N VAL A 163 -19.48 -5.42 -16.91
CA VAL A 163 -20.65 -5.36 -17.78
C VAL A 163 -20.64 -4.04 -18.54
N SER A 164 -20.72 -4.09 -19.87
CA SER A 164 -20.88 -2.92 -20.73
C SER A 164 -22.34 -2.49 -20.81
N GLY A 165 -22.57 -1.23 -21.22
CA GLY A 165 -23.92 -0.65 -21.37
C GLY A 165 -24.84 -1.40 -22.36
N ASP A 166 -24.29 -2.16 -23.29
CA ASP A 166 -25.04 -3.02 -24.24
C ASP A 166 -25.31 -4.44 -23.72
N GLY A 167 -24.92 -4.73 -22.47
CA GLY A 167 -25.11 -6.05 -21.86
C GLY A 167 -24.00 -7.06 -22.11
N THR A 168 -23.02 -6.75 -22.97
CA THR A 168 -21.84 -7.60 -23.12
C THR A 168 -21.02 -7.59 -21.83
N SER A 169 -20.40 -8.72 -21.49
CA SER A 169 -19.68 -8.84 -20.24
C SER A 169 -18.45 -9.73 -20.32
N THR A 170 -17.52 -9.51 -19.42
CA THR A 170 -16.37 -10.35 -19.10
C THR A 170 -16.14 -10.31 -17.59
N SER A 171 -15.09 -10.95 -17.09
CA SER A 171 -14.75 -10.90 -15.67
C SER A 171 -13.25 -10.72 -15.45
N TYR A 172 -12.85 -10.31 -14.26
CA TYR A 172 -11.45 -10.24 -13.83
C TYR A 172 -10.75 -11.60 -14.02
N TRP A 173 -11.50 -12.66 -13.71
CA TRP A 173 -11.04 -14.03 -13.77
C TRP A 173 -10.75 -14.51 -15.20
N GLU A 174 -11.58 -14.10 -16.15
CA GLU A 174 -11.40 -14.42 -17.57
C GLU A 174 -10.31 -13.58 -18.25
N LEU A 175 -10.10 -12.34 -17.79
CA LEU A 175 -9.10 -11.45 -18.38
C LEU A 175 -7.67 -11.84 -18.05
N LEU A 176 -7.43 -12.46 -16.89
CA LEU A 176 -6.09 -12.76 -16.41
C LEU A 176 -5.78 -14.27 -16.31
N VAL A 177 -6.48 -15.11 -17.08
CA VAL A 177 -6.13 -16.53 -17.16
C VAL A 177 -4.68 -16.69 -17.63
N GLY A 178 -3.83 -17.27 -16.77
CA GLY A 178 -2.42 -17.52 -17.07
C GLY A 178 -1.53 -16.28 -17.21
N GLN A 179 -2.03 -15.11 -16.81
CA GLN A 179 -1.28 -13.84 -16.88
C GLN A 179 -1.17 -13.18 -15.51
N ALA A 180 0.00 -12.64 -15.22
CA ALA A 180 0.21 -11.79 -14.06
C ALA A 180 0.00 -10.31 -14.41
N LEU A 181 -0.49 -9.53 -13.45
CA LEU A 181 -0.59 -8.07 -13.54
C LEU A 181 0.80 -7.44 -13.31
N ASP A 182 1.70 -7.59 -14.29
CA ASP A 182 3.07 -7.06 -14.17
C ASP A 182 3.15 -5.61 -14.67
N ARG A 183 2.55 -4.70 -13.91
CA ARG A 183 2.58 -3.24 -14.16
C ARG A 183 2.98 -2.49 -12.91
N GLU A 184 3.61 -1.34 -13.09
CA GLU A 184 3.87 -0.39 -12.00
C GLU A 184 2.69 0.55 -11.81
N ALA A 185 2.46 0.94 -10.56
CA ALA A 185 1.51 1.98 -10.21
C ALA A 185 1.96 3.34 -10.78
N THR A 186 1.00 4.08 -11.31
CA THR A 186 1.22 5.37 -11.97
C THR A 186 0.94 6.57 -11.06
N GLY A 187 0.07 6.39 -10.04
CA GLY A 187 -0.44 7.46 -9.19
C GLY A 187 -1.45 8.38 -9.89
N GLN A 188 -1.87 8.04 -11.11
CA GLN A 188 -2.80 8.88 -11.88
C GLN A 188 -4.27 8.49 -11.69
N VAL A 189 -4.50 7.23 -11.34
CA VAL A 189 -5.85 6.73 -11.08
C VAL A 189 -6.31 7.21 -9.71
N LYS A 190 -7.47 7.84 -9.66
CA LYS A 190 -8.07 8.26 -8.39
C LYS A 190 -8.82 7.10 -7.75
N PRO A 191 -8.58 6.81 -6.45
CA PRO A 191 -9.42 5.91 -5.69
C PRO A 191 -10.89 6.37 -5.67
N LYS A 192 -11.80 5.44 -5.39
CA LYS A 192 -13.22 5.72 -5.30
C LYS A 192 -13.54 6.76 -4.22
N PRO A 193 -14.50 7.65 -4.46
CA PRO A 193 -15.00 8.54 -3.41
C PRO A 193 -15.78 7.76 -2.35
N ALA A 194 -15.84 8.29 -1.13
CA ALA A 194 -16.52 7.65 0.00
C ALA A 194 -17.98 7.27 -0.27
N SER A 195 -18.67 8.01 -1.16
CA SER A 195 -20.05 7.72 -1.57
C SER A 195 -20.23 6.40 -2.32
N GLN A 196 -19.15 5.82 -2.83
CA GLN A 196 -19.15 4.55 -3.57
C GLN A 196 -18.68 3.37 -2.72
N HIS A 197 -18.29 3.60 -1.47
CA HIS A 197 -17.85 2.53 -0.57
C HIS A 197 -19.03 1.71 -0.05
N ARG A 198 -18.88 0.38 -0.09
CA ARG A 198 -19.86 -0.59 0.43
C ARG A 198 -19.46 -1.16 1.78
N TYR A 199 -18.16 -1.31 2.02
CA TYR A 199 -17.58 -1.94 3.20
C TYR A 199 -16.84 -0.94 4.10
N ILE A 200 -16.11 0.02 3.54
CA ILE A 200 -15.43 1.06 4.32
C ILE A 200 -16.46 1.89 5.08
N GLY A 201 -16.21 2.10 6.38
CA GLY A 201 -17.15 2.82 7.27
C GLY A 201 -18.32 1.98 7.77
N ARG A 202 -18.38 0.69 7.46
CA ARG A 202 -19.38 -0.24 7.97
C ARG A 202 -18.75 -1.30 8.87
N SER A 203 -19.53 -1.80 9.82
CA SER A 203 -19.11 -2.92 10.65
C SER A 203 -19.15 -4.21 9.84
N VAL A 204 -18.01 -4.90 9.78
CA VAL A 204 -17.89 -6.25 9.21
C VAL A 204 -17.27 -7.18 10.25
N PRO A 205 -17.57 -8.48 10.22
CA PRO A 205 -16.91 -9.46 11.09
C PRO A 205 -15.40 -9.43 10.89
N ARG A 206 -14.63 -9.38 11.97
CA ARG A 206 -13.18 -9.44 11.91
C ARG A 206 -12.72 -10.82 11.46
N LEU A 207 -11.74 -10.84 10.54
CA LEU A 207 -11.21 -12.08 9.94
C LEU A 207 -10.49 -12.96 10.95
N ASP A 208 -9.90 -12.37 12.00
CA ASP A 208 -9.05 -13.05 12.97
C ASP A 208 -9.79 -13.57 14.21
N ILE A 209 -11.06 -13.22 14.40
CA ILE A 209 -11.80 -13.60 15.63
C ILE A 209 -12.19 -15.08 15.62
N ALA A 210 -12.78 -15.56 14.54
CA ALA A 210 -13.26 -16.93 14.49
C ALA A 210 -12.15 -17.98 14.73
N PRO A 211 -10.97 -17.90 14.06
CA PRO A 211 -9.84 -18.79 14.35
C PRO A 211 -9.39 -18.75 15.81
N LYS A 212 -9.32 -17.55 16.40
CA LYS A 212 -8.91 -17.36 17.80
C LYS A 212 -9.86 -18.00 18.79
N VAL A 213 -11.18 -17.78 18.59
CA VAL A 213 -12.21 -18.35 19.48
C VAL A 213 -12.30 -19.86 19.37
N LEU A 214 -12.04 -20.40 18.18
CA LEU A 214 -12.05 -21.84 17.93
C LEU A 214 -10.71 -22.53 18.28
N GLY A 215 -9.72 -21.81 18.81
CA GLY A 215 -8.44 -22.37 19.23
C GLY A 215 -7.56 -22.86 18.09
N GLN A 216 -7.70 -22.28 16.89
CA GLN A 216 -6.80 -22.56 15.77
C GLN A 216 -5.44 -21.91 16.01
N ALA A 217 -4.37 -22.63 15.68
CA ALA A 217 -3.01 -22.09 15.77
C ALA A 217 -2.79 -20.98 14.74
N ILE A 218 -2.63 -19.74 15.19
CA ILE A 218 -2.45 -18.55 14.33
C ILE A 218 -1.24 -17.72 14.72
N PHE A 219 -0.62 -17.99 15.87
CA PHE A 219 0.56 -17.29 16.36
C PHE A 219 1.79 -18.20 16.35
N VAL A 220 2.97 -17.62 16.27
CA VAL A 220 4.24 -18.34 16.23
C VAL A 220 4.40 -19.30 17.42
N GLN A 221 3.99 -18.90 18.63
CA GLN A 221 4.05 -19.73 19.83
C GLN A 221 3.13 -20.96 19.81
N GLU A 222 2.17 -20.99 18.88
CA GLU A 222 1.23 -22.12 18.72
C GLU A 222 1.70 -23.14 17.68
N LEU A 223 2.72 -22.77 16.89
CA LEU A 223 3.28 -23.66 15.89
C LEU A 223 3.95 -24.87 16.57
N ARG A 224 3.75 -26.05 16.00
CA ARG A 224 4.32 -27.32 16.47
C ARG A 224 5.04 -28.04 15.32
N PRO A 225 6.16 -27.47 14.81
CA PRO A 225 6.92 -28.13 13.78
C PRO A 225 7.52 -29.43 14.31
N GLN A 226 7.69 -30.41 13.41
CA GLN A 226 8.33 -31.68 13.78
C GLN A 226 9.75 -31.43 14.31
N GLY A 227 10.11 -32.06 15.44
CA GLY A 227 11.43 -31.88 16.08
C GLY A 227 11.55 -30.63 16.95
N LEU A 228 10.43 -29.93 17.22
CA LEU A 228 10.44 -28.80 18.15
C LEU A 228 10.89 -29.24 19.56
N VAL A 229 11.93 -28.59 20.07
CA VAL A 229 12.40 -28.79 21.46
C VAL A 229 12.03 -27.52 22.26
N PRO A 230 11.22 -27.64 23.32
CA PRO A 230 10.93 -26.51 24.19
C PRO A 230 12.16 -26.14 25.04
N GLY A 231 12.46 -24.84 25.10
CA GLY A 231 13.50 -24.31 26.01
C GLY A 231 12.83 -23.55 27.16
N CYS A 232 13.45 -23.65 28.36
CA CYS A 232 13.05 -22.81 29.48
C CYS A 232 14.29 -22.16 30.13
N ILE A 233 14.06 -20.98 30.72
CA ILE A 233 15.09 -20.28 31.48
C ILE A 233 15.07 -20.78 32.91
N VAL A 234 16.17 -21.42 33.37
CA VAL A 234 16.37 -21.77 34.78
C VAL A 234 16.95 -20.53 35.48
N ARG A 235 16.24 -20.04 36.47
CA ARG A 235 16.71 -18.91 37.30
C ARG A 235 17.40 -19.45 38.55
N PRO A 236 18.42 -18.76 39.11
CA PRO A 236 18.99 -19.11 40.40
C PRO A 236 17.92 -19.03 41.48
N PRO A 237 18.02 -19.87 42.54
CA PRO A 237 17.16 -19.73 43.71
C PRO A 237 17.39 -18.36 44.35
N THR A 238 16.31 -17.69 44.77
CA THR A 238 16.33 -16.44 45.51
C THR A 238 16.71 -16.67 46.96
#